data_4961507f356c4d5f3dfef1a2e135f98f
#
_entry.id   4961507f356c4d5f3dfef1a2e135f98f
#
_cell.length_a   1.000
_cell.length_b   1.000
_cell.length_c   1.000
_cell.angle_alpha   90.00
_cell.angle_beta   90.00
_cell.angle_gamma   90.00
#
_symmetry.space_group_name_H-M   'P 1'
#
loop_
_entity.id
_entity.type
_entity.pdbx_description
1 polymer ?
#
loop_
_entity_poly.entity_id
_entity_poly.type
_entity_poly.pdbx_seq_one_letter_code
_entity_poly.pdbx_strand_id
1 'polypeptide(L)'
;MTVFAPDALADQVVLVTGASRGIGAAIAVACAEVGADIAVGYLDGAAGAATTVQAVRALGREAEAFQANVTDESQVSELIGGTLDRFGKIDGLVNNAGVMPESPVVDMTTDEWTQVLDVDLTGAFLCSRAVLPGMVERGSGSIVMMASRLGQIGFAGVAHYAAAKAGLIGFAKSLAKEVGPSGVRVNTVAPGVTITDMTTDVIQGEVGERRLAELPSGRFATAEEVAASVVFLLTDAASLYHGQTLCPNGGGYMP
;
A
#
# COMPACT_ATOMS: atom_id res chain seq x y z
N MET A 1 14.99 7.57 13.79
CA MET A 1 16.11 7.93 12.89
C MET A 1 15.51 8.05 11.50
N THR A 2 15.27 9.24 11.03
CA THR A 2 14.77 9.48 9.66
C THR A 2 15.86 9.05 8.68
N VAL A 3 15.58 8.02 7.88
CA VAL A 3 16.52 7.48 6.86
C VAL A 3 16.60 8.41 5.65
N PHE A 4 15.61 9.28 5.47
CA PHE A 4 15.47 10.21 4.36
C PHE A 4 15.63 11.67 4.83
N ALA A 5 15.95 12.56 3.90
CA ALA A 5 15.93 13.99 4.19
C ALA A 5 14.52 14.41 4.66
N PRO A 6 14.41 15.34 5.63
CA PRO A 6 13.11 15.75 6.18
C PRO A 6 12.15 16.39 5.14
N ASP A 7 12.68 16.78 4.00
CA ASP A 7 12.00 17.43 2.87
C ASP A 7 11.97 16.56 1.60
N ALA A 8 12.24 15.26 1.71
CA ALA A 8 12.34 14.35 0.56
C ALA A 8 11.02 14.23 -0.24
N LEU A 9 9.87 14.52 0.38
CA LEU A 9 8.54 14.59 -0.23
C LEU A 9 7.90 15.98 -0.01
N ALA A 10 8.71 17.04 0.17
CA ALA A 10 8.18 18.38 0.32
C ALA A 10 7.30 18.75 -0.88
N ASP A 11 6.21 19.46 -0.58
CA ASP A 11 5.21 19.88 -1.56
C ASP A 11 4.52 18.74 -2.33
N GLN A 12 4.67 17.49 -1.93
CA GLN A 12 3.96 16.35 -2.52
C GLN A 12 2.68 16.03 -1.75
N VAL A 13 1.67 15.57 -2.48
CA VAL A 13 0.42 15.03 -1.93
C VAL A 13 0.39 13.53 -2.17
N VAL A 14 0.29 12.76 -1.10
CA VAL A 14 0.23 11.30 -1.15
C VAL A 14 -1.13 10.79 -0.69
N LEU A 15 -1.83 10.07 -1.56
CA LEU A 15 -3.05 9.34 -1.24
C LEU A 15 -2.69 7.91 -0.83
N VAL A 16 -3.12 7.50 0.37
CA VAL A 16 -2.92 6.13 0.87
C VAL A 16 -4.28 5.50 1.11
N THR A 17 -4.60 4.41 0.41
CA THR A 17 -5.85 3.65 0.63
C THR A 17 -5.69 2.67 1.80
N GLY A 18 -6.76 2.46 2.59
CA GLY A 18 -6.70 1.60 3.78
C GLY A 18 -5.79 2.15 4.88
N ALA A 19 -5.73 3.49 5.04
CA ALA A 19 -4.81 4.16 5.95
C ALA A 19 -5.40 4.47 7.34
N SER A 20 -6.50 3.80 7.74
CA SER A 20 -7.06 3.94 9.09
C SER A 20 -6.25 3.22 10.18
N ARG A 21 -5.40 2.25 9.83
CA ARG A 21 -4.59 1.45 10.76
C ARG A 21 -3.43 0.71 10.05
N GLY A 22 -2.61 0.02 10.85
CA GLY A 22 -1.59 -0.91 10.36
C GLY A 22 -0.57 -0.27 9.43
N ILE A 23 -0.21 -0.98 8.36
CA ILE A 23 0.81 -0.53 7.40
C ILE A 23 0.39 0.78 6.72
N GLY A 24 -0.89 0.93 6.35
CA GLY A 24 -1.38 2.14 5.68
C GLY A 24 -1.23 3.40 6.55
N ALA A 25 -1.57 3.32 7.84
CA ALA A 25 -1.38 4.42 8.79
C ALA A 25 0.12 4.75 8.98
N ALA A 26 0.97 3.73 9.11
CA ALA A 26 2.41 3.91 9.22
C ALA A 26 3.01 4.57 7.97
N ILE A 27 2.55 4.18 6.77
CA ILE A 27 2.95 4.83 5.51
C ILE A 27 2.55 6.31 5.49
N ALA A 28 1.31 6.63 5.88
CA ALA A 28 0.82 8.00 5.93
C ALA A 28 1.69 8.88 6.84
N VAL A 29 2.00 8.39 8.04
CA VAL A 29 2.87 9.10 9.00
C VAL A 29 4.30 9.21 8.48
N ALA A 30 4.87 8.13 7.93
CA ALA A 30 6.25 8.14 7.41
C ALA A 30 6.41 9.09 6.20
N CYS A 31 5.41 9.20 5.33
CA CYS A 31 5.42 10.19 4.24
C CYS A 31 5.34 11.63 4.78
N ALA A 32 4.55 11.86 5.83
CA ALA A 32 4.45 13.17 6.48
C ALA A 32 5.75 13.57 7.21
N GLU A 33 6.47 12.63 7.82
CA GLU A 33 7.78 12.87 8.46
C GLU A 33 8.83 13.42 7.49
N VAL A 34 8.65 13.17 6.20
CA VAL A 34 9.54 13.64 5.12
C VAL A 34 8.89 14.69 4.22
N GLY A 35 7.83 15.33 4.69
CA GLY A 35 7.31 16.57 4.11
C GLY A 35 6.05 16.45 3.24
N ALA A 36 5.44 15.28 3.08
CA ALA A 36 4.23 15.13 2.28
C ALA A 36 2.95 15.57 3.02
N ASP A 37 1.97 16.09 2.30
CA ASP A 37 0.59 16.21 2.72
C ASP A 37 -0.17 14.92 2.36
N ILE A 38 -1.15 14.52 3.18
CA ILE A 38 -1.70 13.17 3.14
C ILE A 38 -3.22 13.15 2.94
N ALA A 39 -3.68 12.44 1.92
CA ALA A 39 -5.06 11.99 1.82
C ALA A 39 -5.19 10.58 2.42
N VAL A 40 -5.95 10.44 3.50
CA VAL A 40 -6.16 9.19 4.24
C VAL A 40 -7.42 8.50 3.72
N GLY A 41 -7.28 7.58 2.76
CA GLY A 41 -8.40 6.78 2.26
C GLY A 41 -8.73 5.63 3.23
N TYR A 42 -10.00 5.44 3.56
CA TYR A 42 -10.45 4.36 4.44
C TYR A 42 -11.86 3.89 4.08
N LEU A 43 -12.18 2.63 4.37
CA LEU A 43 -13.56 2.11 4.29
C LEU A 43 -14.19 2.11 5.67
N ASP A 44 -13.56 1.40 6.59
CA ASP A 44 -13.98 1.22 7.98
C ASP A 44 -12.95 1.82 8.94
N GLY A 45 -13.37 2.06 10.21
CA GLY A 45 -12.48 2.55 11.23
C GLY A 45 -12.27 4.07 11.17
N ALA A 46 -13.34 4.87 11.07
CA ALA A 46 -13.28 6.33 11.06
C ALA A 46 -12.46 6.92 12.21
N ALA A 47 -12.52 6.33 13.42
CA ALA A 47 -11.71 6.76 14.55
C ALA A 47 -10.20 6.56 14.30
N GLY A 48 -9.82 5.43 13.67
CA GLY A 48 -8.44 5.17 13.28
C GLY A 48 -7.96 6.14 12.18
N ALA A 49 -8.80 6.41 11.18
CA ALA A 49 -8.50 7.40 10.15
C ALA A 49 -8.29 8.80 10.76
N ALA A 50 -9.15 9.20 11.72
CA ALA A 50 -8.99 10.45 12.45
C ALA A 50 -7.66 10.48 13.27
N THR A 51 -7.27 9.36 13.88
CA THR A 51 -5.99 9.24 14.59
C THR A 51 -4.81 9.42 13.62
N THR A 52 -4.86 8.79 12.44
CA THR A 52 -3.83 8.95 11.41
C THR A 52 -3.73 10.42 10.95
N VAL A 53 -4.87 11.08 10.68
CA VAL A 53 -4.90 12.51 10.34
C VAL A 53 -4.28 13.37 11.44
N GLN A 54 -4.60 13.10 12.71
CA GLN A 54 -4.03 13.85 13.85
C GLN A 54 -2.50 13.64 13.94
N ALA A 55 -2.01 12.41 13.73
CA ALA A 55 -0.58 12.12 13.75
C ALA A 55 0.16 12.88 12.64
N VAL A 56 -0.38 12.92 11.43
CA VAL A 56 0.18 13.70 10.30
C VAL A 56 0.19 15.20 10.61
N ARG A 57 -0.92 15.73 11.14
CA ARG A 57 -1.03 17.16 11.50
C ARG A 57 -0.09 17.55 12.64
N ALA A 58 0.19 16.64 13.57
CA ALA A 58 1.18 16.88 14.63
C ALA A 58 2.62 17.03 14.11
N LEU A 59 2.89 16.53 12.89
CA LEU A 59 4.15 16.73 12.15
C LEU A 59 4.18 18.05 11.34
N GLY A 60 3.12 18.88 11.44
CA GLY A 60 3.01 20.13 10.72
C GLY A 60 2.60 19.98 9.25
N ARG A 61 2.06 18.82 8.85
CA ARG A 61 1.58 18.56 7.50
C ARG A 61 0.05 18.61 7.43
N GLU A 62 -0.46 18.89 6.23
CA GLU A 62 -1.91 18.85 5.99
C GLU A 62 -2.37 17.41 5.78
N ALA A 63 -3.53 17.06 6.35
CA ALA A 63 -4.14 15.76 6.13
C ALA A 63 -5.66 15.84 6.19
N GLU A 64 -6.32 14.99 5.38
CA GLU A 64 -7.76 14.81 5.41
C GLU A 64 -8.12 13.35 5.18
N ALA A 65 -9.21 12.90 5.82
CA ALA A 65 -9.69 11.52 5.71
C ALA A 65 -10.90 11.46 4.77
N PHE A 66 -10.87 10.49 3.84
CA PHE A 66 -11.91 10.26 2.84
C PHE A 66 -12.42 8.82 2.97
N GLN A 67 -13.71 8.65 3.24
CA GLN A 67 -14.32 7.32 3.26
C GLN A 67 -14.66 6.87 1.85
N ALA A 68 -14.15 5.70 1.44
CA ALA A 68 -14.46 5.12 0.15
C ALA A 68 -14.26 3.60 0.15
N ASN A 69 -15.18 2.88 -0.48
CA ASN A 69 -14.98 1.49 -0.87
C ASN A 69 -14.19 1.48 -2.19
N VAL A 70 -12.98 0.94 -2.17
CA VAL A 70 -12.13 0.87 -3.37
C VAL A 70 -12.67 -0.05 -4.47
N THR A 71 -13.65 -0.91 -4.15
CA THR A 71 -14.33 -1.77 -5.14
C THR A 71 -15.46 -1.06 -5.90
N ASP A 72 -15.84 0.13 -5.46
CA ASP A 72 -16.91 0.95 -6.05
C ASP A 72 -16.29 2.10 -6.84
N GLU A 73 -16.46 2.07 -8.16
CA GLU A 73 -15.88 3.06 -9.06
C GLU A 73 -16.37 4.50 -8.78
N SER A 74 -17.62 4.67 -8.34
CA SER A 74 -18.15 5.99 -8.01
C SER A 74 -17.50 6.55 -6.74
N GLN A 75 -17.35 5.71 -5.70
CA GLN A 75 -16.68 6.11 -4.46
C GLN A 75 -15.17 6.35 -4.66
N VAL A 76 -14.51 5.59 -5.54
CA VAL A 76 -13.14 5.88 -5.96
C VAL A 76 -13.06 7.25 -6.65
N SER A 77 -14.00 7.57 -7.54
CA SER A 77 -14.06 8.88 -8.20
C SER A 77 -14.27 10.02 -7.19
N GLU A 78 -15.13 9.82 -6.20
CA GLU A 78 -15.36 10.77 -5.10
C GLU A 78 -14.11 10.96 -4.22
N LEU A 79 -13.40 9.87 -3.90
CA LEU A 79 -12.12 9.90 -3.16
C LEU A 79 -11.08 10.74 -3.90
N ILE A 80 -10.90 10.48 -5.20
CA ILE A 80 -9.92 11.20 -6.01
C ILE A 80 -10.34 12.67 -6.19
N GLY A 81 -11.62 12.92 -6.51
CA GLY A 81 -12.16 14.27 -6.64
C GLY A 81 -12.00 15.09 -5.35
N GLY A 82 -12.42 14.53 -4.22
CA GLY A 82 -12.26 15.18 -2.92
C GLY A 82 -10.80 15.45 -2.55
N THR A 83 -9.89 14.54 -2.91
CA THR A 83 -8.45 14.76 -2.73
C THR A 83 -7.94 15.92 -3.61
N LEU A 84 -8.36 15.97 -4.86
CA LEU A 84 -7.99 17.05 -5.79
C LEU A 84 -8.58 18.39 -5.35
N ASP A 85 -9.84 18.43 -4.90
CA ASP A 85 -10.49 19.64 -4.39
C ASP A 85 -9.76 20.20 -3.15
N ARG A 86 -9.27 19.29 -2.27
CA ARG A 86 -8.60 19.67 -1.03
C ARG A 86 -7.16 20.09 -1.22
N PHE A 87 -6.39 19.38 -2.06
CA PHE A 87 -4.94 19.51 -2.17
C PHE A 87 -4.46 20.00 -3.55
N GLY A 88 -5.33 20.03 -4.56
CA GLY A 88 -5.04 20.48 -5.93
C GLY A 88 -4.33 19.46 -6.80
N LYS A 89 -3.75 18.39 -6.23
CA LYS A 89 -2.99 17.37 -6.97
C LYS A 89 -2.87 16.07 -6.19
N ILE A 90 -2.42 14.99 -6.86
CA ILE A 90 -1.99 13.74 -6.25
C ILE A 90 -0.66 13.36 -6.90
N ASP A 91 0.45 13.43 -6.16
CA ASP A 91 1.79 13.11 -6.66
C ASP A 91 2.15 11.65 -6.37
N GLY A 92 1.66 11.11 -5.26
CA GLY A 92 1.83 9.72 -4.87
C GLY A 92 0.51 9.01 -4.63
N LEU A 93 0.39 7.78 -5.13
CA LEU A 93 -0.71 6.86 -4.77
C LEU A 93 -0.14 5.60 -4.15
N VAL A 94 -0.60 5.25 -2.94
CA VAL A 94 -0.29 3.96 -2.31
C VAL A 94 -1.56 3.11 -2.25
N ASN A 95 -1.64 2.11 -3.11
CA ASN A 95 -2.69 1.10 -3.11
C ASN A 95 -2.40 0.09 -2.00
N ASN A 96 -2.87 0.38 -0.78
CA ASN A 96 -2.63 -0.43 0.40
C ASN A 96 -3.89 -1.14 0.92
N ALA A 97 -5.10 -0.69 0.57
CA ALA A 97 -6.33 -1.39 0.95
C ALA A 97 -6.26 -2.88 0.60
N GLY A 98 -6.67 -3.74 1.53
CA GLY A 98 -6.63 -5.18 1.33
C GLY A 98 -7.25 -5.95 2.49
N VAL A 99 -7.66 -7.20 2.20
CA VAL A 99 -8.24 -8.15 3.13
C VAL A 99 -7.61 -9.53 2.93
N MET A 100 -7.50 -10.32 3.98
CA MET A 100 -6.89 -11.66 3.93
C MET A 100 -7.68 -12.64 4.81
N PRO A 101 -8.91 -12.98 4.46
CA PRO A 101 -9.61 -14.08 5.12
C PRO A 101 -8.92 -15.41 4.79
N GLU A 102 -9.01 -16.38 5.68
CA GLU A 102 -8.55 -17.74 5.43
C GLU A 102 -9.73 -18.61 4.96
N SER A 103 -9.57 -19.29 3.82
CA SER A 103 -10.52 -20.26 3.28
C SER A 103 -9.76 -21.29 2.43
N PRO A 104 -9.76 -22.60 2.81
CA PRO A 104 -9.22 -23.64 1.95
C PRO A 104 -9.95 -23.67 0.60
N VAL A 105 -9.24 -23.92 -0.50
CA VAL A 105 -9.83 -23.86 -1.86
C VAL A 105 -11.03 -24.80 -2.02
N VAL A 106 -11.03 -25.94 -1.34
CA VAL A 106 -12.11 -26.92 -1.41
C VAL A 106 -13.43 -26.40 -0.80
N ASP A 107 -13.33 -25.47 0.16
CA ASP A 107 -14.48 -24.88 0.86
C ASP A 107 -14.76 -23.44 0.41
N MET A 108 -13.82 -22.83 -0.33
CA MET A 108 -13.89 -21.42 -0.76
C MET A 108 -15.02 -21.22 -1.76
N THR A 109 -15.93 -20.31 -1.43
CA THR A 109 -17.00 -19.91 -2.34
C THR A 109 -16.49 -18.95 -3.42
N THR A 110 -17.23 -18.86 -4.53
CA THR A 110 -16.92 -17.87 -5.58
C THR A 110 -17.01 -16.43 -5.06
N ASP A 111 -17.92 -16.18 -4.12
CA ASP A 111 -18.09 -14.84 -3.52
C ASP A 111 -16.87 -14.45 -2.67
N GLU A 112 -16.36 -15.36 -1.83
CA GLU A 112 -15.12 -15.13 -1.07
C GLU A 112 -13.93 -14.88 -1.99
N TRP A 113 -13.78 -15.68 -3.04
CA TRP A 113 -12.77 -15.48 -4.07
C TRP A 113 -12.88 -14.10 -4.72
N THR A 114 -14.07 -13.74 -5.20
CA THR A 114 -14.33 -12.47 -5.90
C THR A 114 -14.12 -11.29 -4.97
N GLN A 115 -14.61 -11.36 -3.73
CA GLN A 115 -14.43 -10.30 -2.73
C GLN A 115 -12.95 -9.92 -2.52
N VAL A 116 -12.07 -10.92 -2.37
CA VAL A 116 -10.64 -10.67 -2.17
C VAL A 116 -9.99 -10.09 -3.42
N LEU A 117 -10.31 -10.62 -4.61
CA LEU A 117 -9.82 -10.07 -5.88
C LEU A 117 -10.30 -8.64 -6.10
N ASP A 118 -11.56 -8.34 -5.78
CA ASP A 118 -12.12 -7.01 -5.96
C ASP A 118 -11.44 -5.98 -5.05
N VAL A 119 -11.23 -6.30 -3.79
CA VAL A 119 -10.57 -5.38 -2.86
C VAL A 119 -9.09 -5.24 -3.19
N ASP A 120 -8.38 -6.37 -3.28
CA ASP A 120 -6.90 -6.39 -3.27
C ASP A 120 -6.26 -6.18 -4.65
N LEU A 121 -7.04 -6.35 -5.75
CA LEU A 121 -6.53 -6.18 -7.12
C LEU A 121 -7.36 -5.19 -7.93
N THR A 122 -8.69 -5.40 -8.04
CA THR A 122 -9.56 -4.52 -8.83
C THR A 122 -9.59 -3.11 -8.25
N GLY A 123 -9.65 -2.97 -6.92
CA GLY A 123 -9.60 -1.66 -6.24
C GLY A 123 -8.32 -0.88 -6.53
N ALA A 124 -7.17 -1.57 -6.53
CA ALA A 124 -5.89 -0.94 -6.89
C ALA A 124 -5.86 -0.50 -8.36
N PHE A 125 -6.47 -1.27 -9.27
CA PHE A 125 -6.65 -0.86 -10.67
C PHE A 125 -7.55 0.38 -10.77
N LEU A 126 -8.70 0.41 -10.10
CA LEU A 126 -9.63 1.55 -10.13
C LEU A 126 -8.98 2.84 -9.61
N CYS A 127 -8.31 2.78 -8.46
CA CYS A 127 -7.59 3.93 -7.90
C CYS A 127 -6.46 4.40 -8.83
N SER A 128 -5.66 3.47 -9.37
CA SER A 128 -4.57 3.82 -10.30
C SER A 128 -5.12 4.47 -11.56
N ARG A 129 -6.15 3.90 -12.20
CA ARG A 129 -6.80 4.46 -13.38
C ARG A 129 -7.31 5.88 -13.14
N ALA A 130 -7.86 6.14 -11.95
CA ALA A 130 -8.45 7.44 -11.63
C ALA A 130 -7.39 8.56 -11.41
N VAL A 131 -6.20 8.25 -10.88
CA VAL A 131 -5.14 9.26 -10.67
C VAL A 131 -4.27 9.50 -11.91
N LEU A 132 -4.19 8.52 -12.81
CA LEU A 132 -3.28 8.55 -13.96
C LEU A 132 -3.45 9.76 -14.89
N PRO A 133 -4.67 10.20 -15.26
CA PRO A 133 -4.81 11.36 -16.14
C PRO A 133 -4.06 12.59 -15.62
N GLY A 134 -4.23 12.94 -14.34
CA GLY A 134 -3.55 14.07 -13.75
C GLY A 134 -2.03 13.88 -13.60
N MET A 135 -1.56 12.66 -13.30
CA MET A 135 -0.12 12.37 -13.23
C MET A 135 0.54 12.46 -14.62
N VAL A 136 -0.10 11.89 -15.65
CA VAL A 136 0.41 11.92 -17.02
C VAL A 136 0.42 13.34 -17.57
N GLU A 137 -0.62 14.15 -17.32
CA GLU A 137 -0.68 15.54 -17.74
C GLU A 137 0.46 16.38 -17.11
N ARG A 138 0.77 16.14 -15.84
CA ARG A 138 1.89 16.82 -15.15
C ARG A 138 3.26 16.27 -15.51
N GLY A 139 3.33 15.12 -16.19
CA GLY A 139 4.61 14.46 -16.50
C GLY A 139 5.34 13.91 -15.27
N SER A 140 4.63 13.67 -14.17
CA SER A 140 5.22 13.19 -12.91
C SER A 140 4.19 12.47 -12.03
N GLY A 141 4.64 11.45 -11.29
CA GLY A 141 3.83 10.71 -10.34
C GLY A 141 4.51 9.42 -9.89
N SER A 142 4.10 8.90 -8.74
CA SER A 142 4.58 7.62 -8.25
C SER A 142 3.41 6.79 -7.70
N ILE A 143 3.24 5.58 -8.22
CA ILE A 143 2.23 4.62 -7.76
C ILE A 143 2.94 3.44 -7.10
N VAL A 144 2.57 3.14 -5.86
CA VAL A 144 3.08 1.98 -5.11
C VAL A 144 1.95 1.01 -4.82
N MET A 145 2.14 -0.25 -5.25
CA MET A 145 1.21 -1.35 -4.99
C MET A 145 1.67 -2.14 -3.77
N MET A 146 0.82 -2.27 -2.75
CA MET A 146 1.11 -3.13 -1.60
C MET A 146 0.74 -4.57 -1.92
N ALA A 147 1.72 -5.32 -2.44
CA ALA A 147 1.63 -6.75 -2.65
C ALA A 147 1.90 -7.52 -1.34
N SER A 148 2.43 -8.71 -1.44
CA SER A 148 2.82 -9.56 -0.32
C SER A 148 3.86 -10.57 -0.79
N ARG A 149 4.73 -11.06 0.12
CA ARG A 149 5.54 -12.24 -0.18
C ARG A 149 4.66 -13.44 -0.58
N LEU A 150 3.43 -13.51 -0.04
CA LEU A 150 2.50 -14.60 -0.36
C LEU A 150 2.03 -14.58 -1.82
N GLY A 151 2.05 -13.43 -2.49
CA GLY A 151 1.87 -13.34 -3.94
C GLY A 151 3.03 -13.93 -4.75
N GLN A 152 4.18 -14.15 -4.13
CA GLN A 152 5.38 -14.71 -4.76
C GLN A 152 5.55 -16.21 -4.46
N ILE A 153 5.20 -16.66 -3.24
CA ILE A 153 5.44 -18.04 -2.79
C ILE A 153 4.16 -18.84 -2.55
N GLY A 154 2.99 -18.18 -2.47
CA GLY A 154 1.75 -18.80 -2.03
C GLY A 154 1.72 -19.13 -0.54
N PHE A 155 0.55 -19.52 -0.06
CA PHE A 155 0.36 -20.08 1.28
C PHE A 155 -0.99 -20.83 1.33
N ALA A 156 -1.03 -21.94 2.07
CA ALA A 156 -2.26 -22.71 2.22
C ALA A 156 -3.36 -21.88 2.91
N GLY A 157 -4.61 -22.02 2.45
CA GLY A 157 -5.76 -21.32 3.01
C GLY A 157 -5.95 -19.88 2.51
N VAL A 158 -5.06 -19.32 1.69
CA VAL A 158 -5.17 -17.93 1.19
C VAL A 158 -4.91 -17.82 -0.32
N ALA A 159 -5.40 -18.78 -1.09
CA ALA A 159 -5.15 -18.85 -2.54
C ALA A 159 -5.66 -17.61 -3.29
N HIS A 160 -6.84 -17.08 -2.94
CA HIS A 160 -7.41 -15.85 -3.50
C HIS A 160 -6.52 -14.63 -3.22
N TYR A 161 -6.05 -14.46 -1.98
CA TYR A 161 -5.13 -13.39 -1.60
C TYR A 161 -3.79 -13.51 -2.34
N ALA A 162 -3.20 -14.70 -2.39
CA ALA A 162 -1.96 -14.95 -3.12
C ALA A 162 -2.12 -14.61 -4.61
N ALA A 163 -3.25 -14.99 -5.23
CA ALA A 163 -3.56 -14.66 -6.61
C ALA A 163 -3.70 -13.14 -6.82
N ALA A 164 -4.43 -12.43 -5.95
CA ALA A 164 -4.58 -10.99 -6.02
C ALA A 164 -3.22 -10.27 -5.88
N LYS A 165 -2.41 -10.66 -4.89
CA LYS A 165 -1.09 -10.05 -4.65
C LYS A 165 -0.06 -10.38 -5.74
N ALA A 166 -0.13 -11.55 -6.37
CA ALA A 166 0.63 -11.87 -7.57
C ALA A 166 0.15 -11.02 -8.78
N GLY A 167 -1.16 -10.84 -8.91
CA GLY A 167 -1.79 -9.98 -9.92
C GLY A 167 -1.30 -8.55 -9.83
N LEU A 168 -1.15 -7.98 -8.61
CA LEU A 168 -0.60 -6.63 -8.42
C LEU A 168 0.82 -6.49 -8.96
N ILE A 169 1.68 -7.51 -8.77
CA ILE A 169 3.06 -7.51 -9.29
C ILE A 169 3.05 -7.49 -10.83
N GLY A 170 2.18 -8.30 -11.45
CA GLY A 170 2.00 -8.32 -12.90
C GLY A 170 1.44 -7.00 -13.44
N PHE A 171 0.41 -6.47 -12.77
CA PHE A 171 -0.22 -5.19 -13.12
C PHE A 171 0.79 -4.03 -13.03
N ALA A 172 1.54 -3.92 -11.94
CA ALA A 172 2.56 -2.88 -11.78
C ALA A 172 3.62 -2.90 -12.90
N LYS A 173 4.08 -4.11 -13.31
CA LYS A 173 5.05 -4.26 -14.41
C LYS A 173 4.48 -3.78 -15.75
N SER A 174 3.23 -4.10 -16.04
CA SER A 174 2.56 -3.66 -17.27
C SER A 174 2.35 -2.15 -17.27
N LEU A 175 1.77 -1.64 -16.18
CA LEU A 175 1.48 -0.23 -16.03
C LEU A 175 2.75 0.63 -16.07
N ALA A 176 3.85 0.19 -15.44
CA ALA A 176 5.13 0.89 -15.47
C ALA A 176 5.68 1.07 -16.89
N LYS A 177 5.46 0.08 -17.79
CA LYS A 177 5.85 0.18 -19.21
C LYS A 177 4.97 1.14 -19.98
N GLU A 178 3.69 1.19 -19.65
CA GLU A 178 2.70 2.04 -20.33
C GLU A 178 2.91 3.51 -19.98
N VAL A 179 3.06 3.84 -18.69
CA VAL A 179 3.08 5.23 -18.20
C VAL A 179 4.49 5.78 -17.94
N GLY A 180 5.51 4.93 -17.94
CA GLY A 180 6.91 5.36 -17.74
C GLY A 180 7.37 6.44 -18.71
N PRO A 181 7.06 6.35 -20.03
CA PRO A 181 7.38 7.41 -20.98
C PRO A 181 6.74 8.77 -20.65
N SER A 182 5.67 8.79 -19.86
CA SER A 182 5.00 10.00 -19.38
C SER A 182 5.52 10.48 -18.02
N GLY A 183 6.65 9.96 -17.54
CA GLY A 183 7.25 10.38 -16.27
C GLY A 183 6.59 9.81 -15.01
N VAL A 184 5.67 8.85 -15.13
CA VAL A 184 5.02 8.21 -13.99
C VAL A 184 5.71 6.89 -13.66
N ARG A 185 6.08 6.70 -12.39
CA ARG A 185 6.71 5.48 -11.89
C ARG A 185 5.67 4.58 -11.23
N VAL A 186 5.78 3.28 -11.45
CA VAL A 186 4.90 2.29 -10.80
C VAL A 186 5.76 1.16 -10.26
N ASN A 187 5.65 0.89 -8.96
CA ASN A 187 6.43 -0.14 -8.28
C ASN A 187 5.58 -0.90 -7.26
N THR A 188 6.15 -1.93 -6.69
CA THR A 188 5.49 -2.83 -5.75
C THR A 188 6.32 -2.97 -4.49
N VAL A 189 5.68 -3.03 -3.33
CA VAL A 189 6.27 -3.50 -2.08
C VAL A 189 5.60 -4.81 -1.70
N ALA A 190 6.38 -5.84 -1.40
CA ALA A 190 5.92 -7.18 -1.02
C ALA A 190 6.42 -7.52 0.39
N PRO A 191 5.75 -7.05 1.45
CA PRO A 191 6.15 -7.29 2.83
C PRO A 191 6.12 -8.78 3.21
N GLY A 192 6.96 -9.14 4.18
CA GLY A 192 6.81 -10.36 4.96
C GLY A 192 5.73 -10.24 6.03
N VAL A 193 5.78 -11.12 7.02
CA VAL A 193 4.92 -11.01 8.20
C VAL A 193 5.28 -9.71 8.95
N THR A 194 4.31 -8.83 9.05
CA THR A 194 4.44 -7.51 9.67
C THR A 194 3.52 -7.44 10.89
N ILE A 195 4.01 -6.92 12.00
CA ILE A 195 3.25 -6.80 13.25
C ILE A 195 2.13 -5.76 13.05
N THR A 196 0.89 -6.24 12.96
CA THR A 196 -0.34 -5.45 12.81
C THR A 196 -1.52 -6.22 13.41
N ASP A 197 -2.68 -5.58 13.55
CA ASP A 197 -3.90 -6.27 14.01
C ASP A 197 -4.25 -7.47 13.12
N MET A 198 -4.02 -7.37 11.80
CA MET A 198 -4.29 -8.45 10.84
C MET A 198 -3.44 -9.71 11.07
N THR A 199 -2.29 -9.58 11.69
CA THR A 199 -1.31 -10.66 11.86
C THR A 199 -1.19 -11.15 13.30
N THR A 200 -1.97 -10.60 14.23
CA THR A 200 -1.88 -10.92 15.67
C THR A 200 -1.93 -12.43 15.91
N ASP A 201 -2.88 -13.15 15.29
CA ASP A 201 -3.05 -14.58 15.49
C ASP A 201 -1.93 -15.42 14.87
N VAL A 202 -1.28 -14.92 13.83
CA VAL A 202 -0.24 -15.66 13.08
C VAL A 202 1.17 -15.41 13.59
N ILE A 203 1.36 -14.47 14.51
CA ILE A 203 2.67 -14.15 15.13
C ILE A 203 2.82 -14.71 16.54
N GLN A 204 1.76 -15.30 17.12
CA GLN A 204 1.74 -15.82 18.50
C GLN A 204 1.85 -17.35 18.53
N GLY A 205 2.26 -17.88 19.69
CA GLY A 205 2.34 -19.31 19.96
C GLY A 205 3.30 -20.08 19.05
N GLU A 206 3.12 -21.38 18.96
CA GLU A 206 3.99 -22.28 18.18
C GLU A 206 4.03 -21.95 16.67
N VAL A 207 2.95 -21.40 16.13
CA VAL A 207 2.89 -20.96 14.72
C VAL A 207 3.81 -19.77 14.52
N GLY A 208 3.75 -18.79 15.40
CA GLY A 208 4.61 -17.62 15.38
C GLY A 208 6.09 -17.99 15.53
N GLU A 209 6.42 -18.86 16.50
CA GLU A 209 7.79 -19.32 16.74
C GLU A 209 8.37 -20.05 15.52
N ARG A 210 7.60 -20.94 14.88
CA ARG A 210 8.03 -21.63 13.65
C ARG A 210 8.28 -20.65 12.50
N ARG A 211 7.37 -19.69 12.28
CA ARG A 211 7.55 -18.67 11.24
C ARG A 211 8.75 -17.78 11.52
N LEU A 212 8.99 -17.46 12.79
CA LEU A 212 10.13 -16.65 13.21
C LEU A 212 11.47 -17.38 12.96
N ALA A 213 11.50 -18.69 13.22
CA ALA A 213 12.70 -19.52 12.98
C ALA A 213 13.08 -19.60 11.48
N GLU A 214 12.14 -19.35 10.57
CA GLU A 214 12.38 -19.33 9.12
C GLU A 214 12.97 -17.99 8.64
N LEU A 215 12.97 -16.94 9.49
CA LEU A 215 13.42 -15.63 9.10
C LEU A 215 14.90 -15.39 9.43
N PRO A 216 15.78 -15.16 8.45
CA PRO A 216 17.17 -14.77 8.70
C PRO A 216 17.32 -13.56 9.63
N SER A 217 16.36 -12.63 9.61
CA SER A 217 16.34 -11.45 10.49
C SER A 217 16.11 -11.78 11.97
N GLY A 218 15.61 -12.99 12.30
CA GLY A 218 15.25 -13.41 13.64
C GLY A 218 14.08 -12.64 14.26
N ARG A 219 13.36 -11.84 13.49
CA ARG A 219 12.19 -11.05 13.95
C ARG A 219 11.22 -10.74 12.83
N PHE A 220 9.98 -10.46 13.19
CA PHE A 220 8.98 -9.91 12.27
C PHE A 220 9.25 -8.43 11.98
N ALA A 221 8.77 -7.96 10.84
CA ALA A 221 8.85 -6.55 10.47
C ALA A 221 7.87 -5.71 11.29
N THR A 222 8.21 -4.45 11.52
CA THR A 222 7.22 -3.45 11.98
C THR A 222 6.57 -2.75 10.78
N ALA A 223 5.45 -2.08 11.01
CA ALA A 223 4.76 -1.33 9.95
C ALA A 223 5.64 -0.17 9.44
N GLU A 224 6.42 0.46 10.31
CA GLU A 224 7.34 1.56 9.99
C GLU A 224 8.49 1.10 9.10
N GLU A 225 9.01 -0.11 9.29
CA GLU A 225 10.06 -0.68 8.43
C GLU A 225 9.54 -0.97 7.02
N VAL A 226 8.29 -1.40 6.89
CA VAL A 226 7.62 -1.55 5.59
C VAL A 226 7.39 -0.18 4.95
N ALA A 227 6.92 0.81 5.73
CA ALA A 227 6.67 2.16 5.27
C ALA A 227 7.93 2.82 4.69
N ALA A 228 9.11 2.57 5.24
CA ALA A 228 10.38 3.09 4.70
C ALA A 228 10.62 2.67 3.24
N SER A 229 10.24 1.44 2.85
CA SER A 229 10.34 1.00 1.45
C SER A 229 9.37 1.75 0.54
N VAL A 230 8.19 2.10 1.05
CA VAL A 230 7.19 2.90 0.30
C VAL A 230 7.68 4.33 0.13
N VAL A 231 8.16 4.96 1.21
CA VAL A 231 8.74 6.31 1.15
C VAL A 231 9.86 6.37 0.12
N PHE A 232 10.80 5.41 0.14
CA PHE A 232 11.85 5.33 -0.88
C PHE A 232 11.29 5.36 -2.30
N LEU A 233 10.30 4.53 -2.60
CA LEU A 233 9.69 4.45 -3.94
C LEU A 233 8.93 5.72 -4.34
N LEU A 234 8.46 6.51 -3.39
CA LEU A 234 7.82 7.79 -3.65
C LEU A 234 8.82 8.91 -3.94
N THR A 235 10.03 8.85 -3.38
CA THR A 235 11.07 9.88 -3.57
C THR A 235 11.78 9.79 -4.92
N ASP A 236 12.50 10.85 -5.29
CA ASP A 236 13.36 10.92 -6.49
C ASP A 236 14.55 9.94 -6.43
N ALA A 237 14.93 9.46 -5.24
CA ALA A 237 15.93 8.41 -5.09
C ALA A 237 15.56 7.13 -5.85
N ALA A 238 14.26 6.92 -6.12
CA ALA A 238 13.73 5.80 -6.89
C ALA A 238 13.48 6.14 -8.38
N SER A 239 14.12 7.17 -8.94
CA SER A 239 13.89 7.63 -10.32
C SER A 239 14.11 6.56 -11.40
N LEU A 240 14.97 5.57 -11.15
CA LEU A 240 15.22 4.44 -12.07
C LEU A 240 14.40 3.18 -11.73
N TYR A 241 13.54 3.24 -10.71
CA TYR A 241 12.72 2.10 -10.31
C TYR A 241 11.39 2.13 -11.06
N HIS A 242 11.21 1.22 -12.00
CA HIS A 242 10.00 1.01 -12.78
C HIS A 242 9.65 -0.48 -12.80
N GLY A 243 8.46 -0.84 -12.35
CA GLY A 243 7.99 -2.23 -12.29
C GLY A 243 8.76 -3.13 -11.32
N GLN A 244 9.52 -2.54 -10.39
CA GLN A 244 10.31 -3.29 -9.42
C GLN A 244 9.46 -3.73 -8.22
N THR A 245 9.88 -4.81 -7.57
CA THR A 245 9.27 -5.29 -6.33
C THR A 245 10.30 -5.26 -5.21
N LEU A 246 10.10 -4.40 -4.21
CA LEU A 246 10.90 -4.39 -2.99
C LEU A 246 10.30 -5.38 -1.97
N CYS A 247 11.13 -6.20 -1.36
CA CYS A 247 10.72 -7.29 -0.49
C CYS A 247 11.21 -7.11 0.96
N PRO A 248 10.66 -6.16 1.76
CA PRO A 248 11.00 -6.02 3.18
C PRO A 248 10.36 -7.17 3.98
N ASN A 249 11.01 -8.35 3.97
CA ASN A 249 10.43 -9.59 4.48
C ASN A 249 11.34 -10.36 5.45
N GLY A 250 12.43 -9.73 5.93
CA GLY A 250 13.36 -10.35 6.87
C GLY A 250 14.12 -11.56 6.33
N GLY A 251 14.14 -11.74 5.01
CA GLY A 251 14.75 -12.90 4.35
C GLY A 251 13.83 -14.12 4.25
N GLY A 252 12.55 -13.98 4.62
CA GLY A 252 11.56 -15.07 4.51
C GLY A 252 11.23 -15.48 3.06
N TYR A 253 11.70 -14.74 2.09
CA TYR A 253 11.76 -15.08 0.67
C TYR A 253 12.77 -14.15 -0.03
N MET A 254 13.60 -14.74 -0.88
CA MET A 254 14.61 -14.04 -1.69
C MET A 254 14.32 -14.38 -3.15
N PRO A 255 13.70 -13.43 -3.94
CA PRO A 255 13.35 -13.65 -5.34
C PRO A 255 14.59 -13.73 -6.26
#